data_285fbc4c485f06e0b456c8fc57b665b4
#
_entry.id   285fbc4c485f06e0b456c8fc57b665b4
#
_cell.length_a   1.000
_cell.length_b   1.000
_cell.length_c   1.000
_cell.angle_alpha   90.00
_cell.angle_beta   90.00
_cell.angle_gamma   90.00
#
_symmetry.space_group_name_H-M   'P 1'
#
loop_
_entity.id
_entity.type
_entity.pdbx_description
1 polymer ?
#
loop_
_entity_poly.entity_id
_entity_poly.type
_entity_poly.pdbx_seq_one_letter_code
_entity_poly.pdbx_strand_id
1 'polypeptide(L)'
;MMATRKSSGPERRSNARLARPRVLVTAAASSLGRVLCRRLHRSYDVLAIDTRPFSDRPKDVEHAEVDLRRKAAQTLVKKRRPSLVVHLGPWHDERPARAAATLETTATLLQLVEETGAQKLVVLSAASLYGPSPTSASFLTEDAPLLGGQRSRAVADAIAVDMMVQSFFWKAPATETVILRPVHVVGPHLQNLASRFLRQRRVPTLLGFDPMMQLVHQDDVVDAVALALEPGRRGVFNIVGPTQAPLSRILEARHAQTVPLPGFLLGPALVRARALRLTRLDDSELVHLKYSCLVDGGRAGAELGFVARRTLQQTLLDAG
;
A
#
# COMPACT_ATOMS: atom_id res chain seq x y z
N MET A 1 35.52 -2.44 -71.00
CA MET A 1 34.59 -1.62 -70.23
C MET A 1 34.14 -2.40 -68.97
N MET A 2 34.80 -2.19 -67.89
CA MET A 2 34.56 -2.93 -66.60
C MET A 2 33.55 -2.13 -65.77
N ALA A 3 32.40 -2.70 -65.47
CA ALA A 3 31.39 -2.11 -64.59
C ALA A 3 31.69 -2.47 -63.13
N THR A 4 32.01 -1.47 -62.31
CA THR A 4 32.22 -1.57 -60.87
C THR A 4 30.91 -1.74 -60.16
N ARG A 5 30.70 -2.89 -59.49
CA ARG A 5 29.63 -3.15 -58.52
C ARG A 5 29.91 -2.38 -57.23
N LYS A 6 29.05 -1.41 -56.86
CA LYS A 6 29.00 -0.82 -55.54
C LYS A 6 28.41 -1.84 -54.55
N SER A 7 29.19 -2.20 -53.55
CA SER A 7 28.75 -2.97 -52.39
C SER A 7 27.90 -2.09 -51.47
N SER A 8 26.63 -2.41 -51.32
CA SER A 8 25.75 -1.86 -50.29
C SER A 8 26.19 -2.40 -48.93
N GLY A 9 26.68 -1.53 -48.08
CA GLY A 9 27.04 -1.84 -46.71
C GLY A 9 25.78 -2.22 -45.85
N PRO A 10 25.96 -2.98 -44.77
CA PRO A 10 24.86 -3.43 -43.96
C PRO A 10 24.21 -2.25 -43.23
N GLU A 11 22.90 -2.07 -43.47
CA GLU A 11 22.05 -1.16 -42.68
C GLU A 11 22.20 -1.49 -41.15
N ARG A 12 22.75 -0.56 -40.45
CA ARG A 12 22.70 -0.56 -38.97
C ARG A 12 21.23 -0.49 -38.54
N ARG A 13 20.63 -1.65 -38.27
CA ARG A 13 19.37 -1.70 -37.55
C ARG A 13 19.59 -1.05 -36.18
N SER A 14 19.14 0.19 -36.04
CA SER A 14 19.04 0.89 -34.79
C SER A 14 18.09 0.09 -33.92
N ASN A 15 18.63 -0.63 -32.92
CA ASN A 15 17.89 -1.16 -31.81
C ASN A 15 17.37 0.03 -31.00
N ALA A 16 16.28 0.64 -31.43
CA ALA A 16 15.48 1.52 -30.60
C ALA A 16 14.95 0.64 -29.45
N ARG A 17 15.64 0.60 -28.31
CA ARG A 17 15.07 0.09 -27.07
C ARG A 17 13.76 0.86 -26.88
N LEU A 18 12.62 0.17 -27.02
CA LEU A 18 11.31 0.72 -26.69
C LEU A 18 11.45 1.41 -25.33
N ALA A 19 11.23 2.72 -25.32
CA ALA A 19 11.38 3.50 -24.08
C ALA A 19 10.44 2.91 -23.03
N ARG A 20 10.99 2.54 -21.86
CA ARG A 20 10.20 1.98 -20.77
C ARG A 20 9.12 2.99 -20.35
N PRO A 21 7.86 2.56 -20.12
CA PRO A 21 6.84 3.46 -19.61
C PRO A 21 7.30 4.11 -18.29
N ARG A 22 7.03 5.41 -18.15
CA ARG A 22 7.40 6.12 -16.93
C ARG A 22 6.33 5.97 -15.88
N VAL A 23 6.73 5.57 -14.67
CA VAL A 23 5.88 5.47 -13.50
C VAL A 23 6.31 6.47 -12.42
N LEU A 24 5.37 7.29 -11.95
CA LEU A 24 5.53 8.09 -10.75
C LEU A 24 5.16 7.24 -9.53
N VAL A 25 6.03 7.19 -8.52
CA VAL A 25 5.75 6.58 -7.22
C VAL A 25 5.84 7.64 -6.15
N THR A 26 4.75 7.89 -5.43
CA THR A 26 4.73 8.81 -4.27
C THR A 26 4.96 8.05 -2.97
N ALA A 27 5.43 8.72 -1.92
CA ALA A 27 5.87 8.11 -0.67
C ALA A 27 6.92 6.99 -0.91
N ALA A 28 7.76 7.19 -1.91
CA ALA A 28 8.70 6.19 -2.43
C ALA A 28 9.79 5.79 -1.42
N ALA A 29 10.13 6.66 -0.47
CA ALA A 29 11.09 6.38 0.60
C ALA A 29 10.45 5.70 1.82
N SER A 30 9.14 5.40 1.79
CA SER A 30 8.49 4.55 2.80
C SER A 30 9.03 3.13 2.76
N SER A 31 8.82 2.36 3.82
CA SER A 31 9.28 0.97 3.87
C SER A 31 8.74 0.13 2.70
N LEU A 32 7.45 0.24 2.40
CA LEU A 32 6.84 -0.44 1.25
C LEU A 32 7.26 0.19 -0.09
N GLY A 33 7.38 1.55 -0.14
CA GLY A 33 7.80 2.27 -1.34
C GLY A 33 9.18 1.85 -1.83
N ARG A 34 10.12 1.60 -0.93
CA ARG A 34 11.46 1.09 -1.24
C ARG A 34 11.41 -0.28 -1.91
N VAL A 35 10.58 -1.20 -1.38
CA VAL A 35 10.39 -2.54 -1.96
C VAL A 35 9.75 -2.42 -3.34
N LEU A 36 8.72 -1.58 -3.47
CA LEU A 36 8.03 -1.34 -4.73
C LEU A 36 8.97 -0.74 -5.80
N CYS A 37 9.74 0.30 -5.48
CA CYS A 37 10.68 0.90 -6.42
C CYS A 37 11.73 -0.10 -6.91
N ARG A 38 12.25 -0.97 -6.01
CA ARG A 38 13.17 -2.05 -6.38
C ARG A 38 12.52 -3.11 -7.28
N ARG A 39 11.22 -3.28 -7.23
CA ARG A 39 10.49 -4.19 -8.12
C ARG A 39 10.21 -3.54 -9.47
N LEU A 40 9.74 -2.28 -9.46
CA LEU A 40 9.29 -1.59 -10.67
C LEU A 40 10.42 -1.14 -11.59
N HIS A 41 11.61 -0.72 -11.07
CA HIS A 41 12.70 -0.20 -11.90
C HIS A 41 13.20 -1.19 -12.96
N ARG A 42 12.91 -2.48 -12.79
CA ARG A 42 13.28 -3.50 -13.76
C ARG A 42 12.49 -3.39 -15.07
N SER A 43 11.24 -2.91 -14.99
CA SER A 43 10.31 -2.85 -16.14
C SER A 43 9.91 -1.42 -16.51
N TYR A 44 10.06 -0.46 -15.61
CA TYR A 44 9.61 0.91 -15.76
C TYR A 44 10.74 1.91 -15.53
N ASP A 45 10.59 3.12 -16.12
CA ASP A 45 11.38 4.30 -15.79
C ASP A 45 10.72 4.95 -14.55
N VAL A 46 11.36 4.81 -13.36
CA VAL A 46 10.74 5.18 -12.09
C VAL A 46 11.13 6.58 -11.67
N LEU A 47 10.13 7.46 -11.53
CA LEU A 47 10.22 8.75 -10.86
C LEU A 47 9.68 8.59 -9.42
N ALA A 48 10.56 8.62 -8.44
CA ALA A 48 10.24 8.49 -7.02
C ALA A 48 10.14 9.87 -6.36
N ILE A 49 9.02 10.20 -5.72
CA ILE A 49 8.83 11.45 -4.96
C ILE A 49 8.51 11.13 -3.51
N ASP A 50 9.28 11.72 -2.60
CA ASP A 50 9.06 11.65 -1.15
C ASP A 50 9.67 12.89 -0.48
N THR A 51 9.21 13.21 0.71
CA THR A 51 9.82 14.26 1.58
C THR A 51 11.04 13.76 2.35
N ARG A 52 11.37 12.48 2.23
CA ARG A 52 12.46 11.80 2.91
C ARG A 52 13.54 11.35 1.91
N PRO A 53 14.81 11.25 2.34
CA PRO A 53 15.88 10.74 1.50
C PRO A 53 15.68 9.26 1.15
N PHE A 54 16.01 8.90 -0.08
CA PHE A 54 16.03 7.53 -0.58
C PHE A 54 17.44 7.17 -1.05
N SER A 55 18.36 7.02 -0.09
CA SER A 55 19.80 6.82 -0.35
C SER A 55 20.14 5.44 -0.92
N ASP A 56 19.36 4.41 -0.55
CA ASP A 56 19.57 3.00 -0.96
C ASP A 56 18.75 2.60 -2.21
N ARG A 57 18.32 3.59 -3.00
CA ARG A 57 17.58 3.35 -4.24
C ARG A 57 18.45 2.73 -5.33
N PRO A 58 17.86 1.96 -6.26
CA PRO A 58 18.54 1.58 -7.50
C PRO A 58 19.04 2.81 -8.26
N LYS A 59 20.21 2.69 -8.91
CA LYS A 59 20.89 3.82 -9.58
C LYS A 59 20.07 4.45 -10.73
N ASP A 60 19.20 3.67 -11.34
CA ASP A 60 18.31 4.06 -12.46
C ASP A 60 16.95 4.61 -11.98
N VAL A 61 16.71 4.69 -10.66
CA VAL A 61 15.53 5.36 -10.09
C VAL A 61 15.82 6.83 -9.91
N GLU A 62 15.10 7.69 -10.64
CA GLU A 62 15.13 9.13 -10.40
C GLU A 62 14.40 9.45 -9.11
N HIS A 63 15.04 10.12 -8.16
CA HIS A 63 14.42 10.50 -6.89
C HIS A 63 14.44 12.01 -6.70
N ALA A 64 13.29 12.57 -6.32
CA ALA A 64 13.13 13.94 -5.88
C ALA A 64 12.68 13.98 -4.42
N GLU A 65 13.54 14.52 -3.55
CA GLU A 65 13.24 14.75 -2.15
C GLU A 65 12.48 16.08 -2.01
N VAL A 66 11.15 15.99 -2.20
CA VAL A 66 10.29 17.17 -2.23
C VAL A 66 8.85 16.80 -1.86
N ASP A 67 8.14 17.73 -1.23
CA ASP A 67 6.69 17.60 -1.00
C ASP A 67 5.92 17.83 -2.32
N LEU A 68 5.05 16.91 -2.69
CA LEU A 68 4.26 16.97 -3.93
C LEU A 68 3.39 18.23 -4.02
N ARG A 69 3.00 18.83 -2.90
CA ARG A 69 2.24 20.09 -2.84
C ARG A 69 3.06 21.32 -3.28
N ARG A 70 4.40 21.20 -3.33
CA ARG A 70 5.28 22.31 -3.74
C ARG A 70 5.31 22.44 -5.26
N LYS A 71 5.33 23.69 -5.74
CA LYS A 71 5.41 24.00 -7.18
C LYS A 71 6.58 23.29 -7.89
N ALA A 72 7.72 23.14 -7.22
CA ALA A 72 8.87 22.45 -7.77
C ALA A 72 8.57 20.99 -8.14
N ALA A 73 7.88 20.26 -7.25
CA ALA A 73 7.46 18.87 -7.50
C ALA A 73 6.43 18.80 -8.64
N GLN A 74 5.44 19.69 -8.62
CA GLN A 74 4.41 19.74 -9.67
C GLN A 74 5.03 20.05 -11.05
N THR A 75 5.97 21.00 -11.11
CA THR A 75 6.69 21.32 -12.34
C THR A 75 7.53 20.13 -12.83
N LEU A 76 8.16 19.39 -11.91
CA LEU A 76 8.90 18.18 -12.24
C LEU A 76 7.97 17.12 -12.85
N VAL A 77 6.82 16.83 -12.20
CA VAL A 77 5.85 15.84 -12.69
C VAL A 77 5.31 16.24 -14.06
N LYS A 78 4.92 17.52 -14.26
CA LYS A 78 4.47 18.05 -15.57
C LYS A 78 5.54 17.94 -16.65
N LYS A 79 6.80 18.19 -16.31
CA LYS A 79 7.95 18.04 -17.24
C LYS A 79 8.19 16.58 -17.62
N ARG A 80 8.11 15.67 -16.63
CA ARG A 80 8.40 14.24 -16.82
C ARG A 80 7.25 13.47 -17.46
N ARG A 81 6.00 13.96 -17.33
CA ARG A 81 4.76 13.40 -17.90
C ARG A 81 4.65 11.87 -17.69
N PRO A 82 4.60 11.39 -16.45
CA PRO A 82 4.46 9.95 -16.19
C PRO A 82 3.14 9.44 -16.77
N SER A 83 3.19 8.34 -17.52
CA SER A 83 1.99 7.68 -18.05
C SER A 83 1.28 6.84 -16.98
N LEU A 84 2.02 6.40 -15.97
CA LEU A 84 1.55 5.56 -14.87
C LEU A 84 1.86 6.25 -13.54
N VAL A 85 0.93 6.13 -12.58
CA VAL A 85 1.07 6.73 -11.25
C VAL A 85 0.72 5.71 -10.19
N VAL A 86 1.60 5.55 -9.19
CA VAL A 86 1.34 4.77 -7.98
C VAL A 86 1.37 5.69 -6.77
N HIS A 87 0.25 5.79 -6.09
CA HIS A 87 0.11 6.56 -4.87
C HIS A 87 0.05 5.64 -3.66
N LEU A 88 1.12 5.65 -2.86
CA LEU A 88 1.17 4.91 -1.61
C LEU A 88 0.57 5.77 -0.49
N GLY A 89 -0.44 5.24 0.16
CA GLY A 89 -1.06 5.88 1.31
C GLY A 89 -0.12 5.90 2.53
N PRO A 90 -0.29 6.85 3.45
CA PRO A 90 0.58 7.02 4.62
C PRO A 90 0.39 5.96 5.71
N TRP A 91 -0.67 5.17 5.65
CA TRP A 91 -1.00 4.15 6.67
C TRP A 91 -0.12 2.91 6.67
N HIS A 92 0.75 2.80 5.68
CA HIS A 92 1.74 1.71 5.65
C HIS A 92 3.07 2.11 6.29
N ASP A 93 3.17 3.34 6.83
CA ASP A 93 4.39 3.89 7.39
C ASP A 93 4.27 4.20 8.89
N GLU A 94 5.41 4.22 9.60
CA GLU A 94 5.48 4.49 11.06
C GLU A 94 5.01 5.89 11.46
N ARG A 95 5.08 6.85 10.55
CA ARG A 95 4.70 8.23 10.81
C ARG A 95 3.50 8.56 9.96
N PRO A 96 2.29 8.52 10.53
CA PRO A 96 1.14 9.06 9.82
C PRO A 96 1.46 10.51 9.48
N ALA A 97 1.47 10.83 8.18
CA ALA A 97 1.49 12.21 7.75
C ALA A 97 0.33 12.92 8.46
N ARG A 98 0.48 14.22 8.73
CA ARG A 98 -0.66 14.98 9.22
C ARG A 98 -1.80 14.78 8.23
N ALA A 99 -2.95 14.38 8.72
CA ALA A 99 -4.09 13.98 7.92
C ALA A 99 -4.49 15.01 6.84
N ALA A 100 -4.50 16.29 7.19
CA ALA A 100 -4.71 17.38 6.24
C ALA A 100 -3.67 17.36 5.10
N ALA A 101 -2.40 17.08 5.43
CA ALA A 101 -1.34 17.01 4.41
C ALA A 101 -1.55 15.83 3.44
N THR A 102 -2.15 14.74 3.90
CA THR A 102 -2.45 13.58 3.04
C THR A 102 -3.58 13.88 2.07
N LEU A 103 -4.67 14.48 2.55
CA LEU A 103 -5.79 14.89 1.69
C LEU A 103 -5.35 15.89 0.62
N GLU A 104 -4.60 16.93 1.02
CA GLU A 104 -4.06 17.92 0.10
C GLU A 104 -3.10 17.31 -0.92
N THR A 105 -2.23 16.39 -0.48
CA THR A 105 -1.29 15.70 -1.37
C THR A 105 -2.03 14.85 -2.39
N THR A 106 -3.08 14.12 -1.96
CA THR A 106 -3.90 13.32 -2.86
C THR A 106 -4.66 14.21 -3.85
N ALA A 107 -5.28 15.30 -3.39
CA ALA A 107 -5.96 16.24 -4.27
C ALA A 107 -5.02 16.83 -5.33
N THR A 108 -3.82 17.25 -4.91
CA THR A 108 -2.78 17.76 -5.82
C THR A 108 -2.34 16.68 -6.83
N LEU A 109 -2.20 15.42 -6.37
CA LEU A 109 -1.83 14.32 -7.25
C LEU A 109 -2.90 14.06 -8.30
N LEU A 110 -4.18 14.00 -7.91
CA LEU A 110 -5.29 13.78 -8.85
C LEU A 110 -5.36 14.87 -9.91
N GLN A 111 -5.16 16.14 -9.52
CA GLN A 111 -5.05 17.24 -10.48
C GLN A 111 -3.86 17.04 -11.44
N LEU A 112 -2.70 16.63 -10.95
CA LEU A 112 -1.52 16.36 -11.80
C LEU A 112 -1.76 15.18 -12.75
N VAL A 113 -2.49 14.14 -12.31
CA VAL A 113 -2.87 13.00 -13.16
C VAL A 113 -3.71 13.49 -14.35
N GLU A 114 -4.71 14.34 -14.12
CA GLU A 114 -5.52 14.93 -15.19
C GLU A 114 -4.69 15.84 -16.11
N GLU A 115 -3.92 16.77 -15.55
CA GLU A 115 -3.11 17.73 -16.30
C GLU A 115 -2.01 17.08 -17.16
N THR A 116 -1.44 15.97 -16.70
CA THR A 116 -0.39 15.23 -17.44
C THR A 116 -0.96 14.22 -18.42
N GLY A 117 -2.25 13.89 -18.30
CA GLY A 117 -2.91 12.87 -19.10
C GLY A 117 -2.39 11.46 -18.77
N ALA A 118 -2.12 11.19 -17.49
CA ALA A 118 -1.68 9.86 -17.08
C ALA A 118 -2.76 8.82 -17.35
N GLN A 119 -2.35 7.70 -17.96
CA GLN A 119 -3.27 6.64 -18.40
C GLN A 119 -3.72 5.74 -17.26
N LYS A 120 -2.89 5.59 -16.23
CA LYS A 120 -3.12 4.68 -15.10
C LYS A 120 -2.82 5.37 -13.78
N LEU A 121 -3.73 5.18 -12.82
CA LEU A 121 -3.56 5.54 -11.42
C LEU A 121 -3.82 4.34 -10.53
N VAL A 122 -2.83 3.90 -9.78
CA VAL A 122 -2.96 2.86 -8.74
C VAL A 122 -2.81 3.52 -7.37
N VAL A 123 -3.80 3.38 -6.52
CA VAL A 123 -3.79 3.92 -5.16
C VAL A 123 -3.81 2.78 -4.15
N LEU A 124 -2.86 2.79 -3.24
CA LEU A 124 -2.82 1.84 -2.14
C LEU A 124 -3.60 2.42 -0.94
N SER A 125 -4.75 1.84 -0.69
CA SER A 125 -5.64 2.08 0.45
C SER A 125 -5.44 0.99 1.51
N ALA A 126 -6.45 0.65 2.32
CA ALA A 126 -6.36 -0.42 3.31
C ALA A 126 -7.72 -1.06 3.61
N ALA A 127 -7.75 -2.36 3.87
CA ALA A 127 -8.96 -3.05 4.30
C ALA A 127 -9.40 -2.66 5.72
N SER A 128 -8.50 -2.14 6.56
CA SER A 128 -8.84 -1.62 7.89
C SER A 128 -9.86 -0.47 7.86
N LEU A 129 -10.06 0.17 6.71
CA LEU A 129 -11.05 1.24 6.53
C LEU A 129 -12.50 0.74 6.66
N TYR A 130 -12.76 -0.55 6.38
CA TYR A 130 -14.09 -1.13 6.65
C TYR A 130 -14.45 -1.06 8.13
N GLY A 131 -13.46 -1.23 9.01
CA GLY A 131 -13.60 -1.16 10.47
C GLY A 131 -14.13 -2.45 11.08
N PRO A 132 -13.44 -3.00 12.09
CA PRO A 132 -13.93 -4.15 12.82
C PRO A 132 -15.14 -3.79 13.68
N SER A 133 -16.20 -4.59 13.60
CA SER A 133 -17.43 -4.41 14.36
C SER A 133 -17.99 -5.76 14.81
N PRO A 134 -18.67 -5.85 15.96
CA PRO A 134 -19.35 -7.07 16.37
C PRO A 134 -20.48 -7.49 15.42
N THR A 135 -20.98 -6.56 14.63
CA THR A 135 -22.08 -6.76 13.68
C THR A 135 -21.61 -6.82 12.21
N SER A 136 -20.29 -6.76 11.97
CA SER A 136 -19.76 -6.86 10.61
C SER A 136 -20.06 -8.23 10.02
N ALA A 137 -20.47 -8.25 8.76
CA ALA A 137 -20.55 -9.47 8.00
C ALA A 137 -19.18 -10.13 7.90
N SER A 138 -19.13 -11.44 7.80
CA SER A 138 -17.90 -12.16 7.47
C SER A 138 -17.59 -11.95 6.00
N PHE A 139 -16.31 -11.70 5.69
CA PHE A 139 -15.82 -11.52 4.32
C PHE A 139 -16.48 -10.35 3.57
N LEU A 140 -16.14 -9.13 4.01
CA LEU A 140 -16.62 -7.89 3.39
C LEU A 140 -16.10 -7.77 1.96
N THR A 141 -17.00 -7.50 1.02
CA THR A 141 -16.68 -7.22 -0.38
C THR A 141 -16.27 -5.75 -0.55
N GLU A 142 -15.78 -5.39 -1.73
CA GLU A 142 -15.37 -4.02 -2.06
C GLU A 142 -16.51 -3.00 -2.01
N ASP A 143 -17.75 -3.47 -2.13
CA ASP A 143 -18.96 -2.63 -2.06
C ASP A 143 -19.43 -2.37 -0.63
N ALA A 144 -18.80 -3.00 0.37
CA ALA A 144 -19.13 -2.80 1.77
C ALA A 144 -18.76 -1.36 2.22
N PRO A 145 -19.56 -0.74 3.10
CA PRO A 145 -19.32 0.61 3.56
C PRO A 145 -18.05 0.70 4.42
N LEU A 146 -17.31 1.83 4.28
CA LEU A 146 -16.12 2.12 5.05
C LEU A 146 -16.49 2.75 6.40
N LEU A 147 -16.61 1.97 7.45
CA LEU A 147 -17.10 2.39 8.77
C LEU A 147 -16.00 2.57 9.83
N GLY A 148 -14.74 2.30 9.51
CA GLY A 148 -13.62 2.34 10.46
C GLY A 148 -13.32 3.72 11.05
N GLY A 149 -13.81 4.81 10.43
CA GLY A 149 -13.52 6.17 10.84
C GLY A 149 -14.19 6.66 12.12
N GLN A 150 -15.16 5.92 12.68
CA GLN A 150 -15.95 6.38 13.82
C GLN A 150 -15.13 6.56 15.11
N ARG A 151 -13.99 5.90 15.25
CA ARG A 151 -13.17 5.88 16.47
C ARG A 151 -11.78 6.48 16.31
N SER A 152 -11.37 6.80 15.10
CA SER A 152 -10.06 7.37 14.80
C SER A 152 -10.14 8.40 13.69
N ARG A 153 -9.68 9.61 13.98
CA ARG A 153 -9.58 10.67 12.98
C ARG A 153 -8.64 10.28 11.86
N ALA A 154 -7.54 9.59 12.16
CA ALA A 154 -6.60 9.13 11.14
C ALA A 154 -7.25 8.16 10.15
N VAL A 155 -8.10 7.24 10.65
CA VAL A 155 -8.87 6.33 9.79
C VAL A 155 -9.96 7.08 9.01
N ALA A 156 -10.63 8.06 9.62
CA ALA A 156 -11.61 8.91 8.93
C ALA A 156 -10.99 9.70 7.77
N ASP A 157 -9.78 10.24 7.98
CA ASP A 157 -9.03 10.95 6.95
C ASP A 157 -8.59 9.99 5.83
N ALA A 158 -8.23 8.76 6.17
CA ALA A 158 -7.91 7.72 5.21
C ALA A 158 -9.13 7.31 4.36
N ILE A 159 -10.30 7.21 4.98
CA ILE A 159 -11.56 6.98 4.27
C ILE A 159 -11.86 8.16 3.32
N ALA A 160 -11.63 9.39 3.77
CA ALA A 160 -11.85 10.56 2.91
C ALA A 160 -10.92 10.54 1.67
N VAL A 161 -9.68 10.09 1.80
CA VAL A 161 -8.77 9.87 0.66
C VAL A 161 -9.28 8.77 -0.27
N ASP A 162 -9.67 7.61 0.26
CA ASP A 162 -10.22 6.50 -0.54
C ASP A 162 -11.46 6.95 -1.33
N MET A 163 -12.39 7.66 -0.68
CA MET A 163 -13.59 8.21 -1.31
C MET A 163 -13.27 9.30 -2.35
N MET A 164 -12.26 10.13 -2.12
CA MET A 164 -11.79 11.12 -3.10
C MET A 164 -11.29 10.42 -4.37
N VAL A 165 -10.53 9.34 -4.25
CA VAL A 165 -10.05 8.54 -5.38
C VAL A 165 -11.20 7.80 -6.06
N GLN A 166 -12.18 7.30 -5.31
CA GLN A 166 -13.39 6.72 -5.91
C GLN A 166 -14.19 7.76 -6.70
N SER A 167 -14.30 8.99 -6.17
CA SER A 167 -14.92 10.10 -6.93
C SER A 167 -14.17 10.42 -8.21
N PHE A 168 -12.83 10.42 -8.16
CA PHE A 168 -11.98 10.59 -9.33
C PHE A 168 -12.17 9.48 -10.37
N PHE A 169 -12.27 8.23 -9.91
CA PHE A 169 -12.54 7.06 -10.78
C PHE A 169 -13.74 7.28 -11.71
N TRP A 170 -14.81 7.93 -11.19
CA TRP A 170 -16.02 8.20 -11.98
C TRP A 170 -15.90 9.47 -12.83
N LYS A 171 -15.20 10.50 -12.33
CA LYS A 171 -15.04 11.78 -13.03
C LYS A 171 -14.06 11.73 -14.19
N ALA A 172 -13.02 10.91 -14.08
CA ALA A 172 -11.92 10.81 -15.05
C ALA A 172 -11.86 9.42 -15.71
N PRO A 173 -12.85 9.02 -16.53
CA PRO A 173 -12.91 7.69 -17.12
C PRO A 173 -11.77 7.38 -18.09
N ALA A 174 -11.07 8.39 -18.61
CA ALA A 174 -9.90 8.25 -19.46
C ALA A 174 -8.66 7.73 -18.69
N THR A 175 -8.64 7.90 -17.37
CA THR A 175 -7.59 7.35 -16.51
C THR A 175 -8.08 6.03 -15.89
N GLU A 176 -7.41 4.93 -16.21
CA GLU A 176 -7.69 3.64 -15.57
C GLU A 176 -7.28 3.69 -14.09
N THR A 177 -8.23 3.89 -13.21
CA THR A 177 -7.97 4.00 -11.77
C THR A 177 -8.19 2.66 -11.08
N VAL A 178 -7.21 2.24 -10.27
CA VAL A 178 -7.26 1.05 -9.43
C VAL A 178 -7.03 1.45 -7.96
N ILE A 179 -7.90 0.99 -7.08
CA ILE A 179 -7.75 1.14 -5.62
C ILE A 179 -7.49 -0.25 -5.03
N LEU A 180 -6.34 -0.44 -4.40
CA LEU A 180 -6.01 -1.67 -3.71
C LEU A 180 -6.22 -1.48 -2.21
N ARG A 181 -6.99 -2.36 -1.58
CA ARG A 181 -7.26 -2.39 -0.15
C ARG A 181 -6.64 -3.65 0.47
N PRO A 182 -5.32 -3.66 0.74
CA PRO A 182 -4.70 -4.80 1.39
C PRO A 182 -5.17 -4.93 2.84
N VAL A 183 -5.24 -6.17 3.30
CA VAL A 183 -5.36 -6.52 4.71
C VAL A 183 -4.08 -6.15 5.48
N HIS A 184 -3.85 -6.64 6.68
CA HIS A 184 -2.63 -6.33 7.43
C HIS A 184 -1.39 -6.77 6.67
N VAL A 185 -0.66 -5.80 6.11
CA VAL A 185 0.58 -6.06 5.36
C VAL A 185 1.72 -6.28 6.34
N VAL A 186 2.44 -7.39 6.18
CA VAL A 186 3.61 -7.72 6.99
C VAL A 186 4.78 -8.13 6.11
N GLY A 187 6.00 -7.96 6.64
CA GLY A 187 7.22 -8.33 5.91
C GLY A 187 8.47 -7.79 6.58
N PRO A 188 9.66 -8.27 6.15
CA PRO A 188 10.93 -8.01 6.83
C PRO A 188 11.33 -6.53 6.81
N HIS A 189 10.93 -5.80 5.79
CA HIS A 189 11.30 -4.39 5.62
C HIS A 189 10.25 -3.41 6.15
N LEU A 190 9.07 -3.90 6.53
CA LEU A 190 7.97 -3.03 6.96
C LEU A 190 8.12 -2.60 8.40
N GLN A 191 7.87 -1.31 8.62
CA GLN A 191 7.86 -0.67 9.93
C GLN A 191 6.45 -0.20 10.33
N ASN A 192 5.42 -0.79 9.71
CA ASN A 192 4.04 -0.51 10.04
C ASN A 192 3.63 -1.19 11.37
N LEU A 193 2.44 -0.83 11.85
CA LEU A 193 1.94 -1.29 13.12
C LEU A 193 1.83 -2.82 13.21
N ALA A 194 1.26 -3.47 12.19
CA ALA A 194 1.07 -4.92 12.18
C ALA A 194 2.41 -5.67 12.29
N SER A 195 3.42 -5.27 11.49
CA SER A 195 4.76 -5.86 11.56
C SER A 195 5.42 -5.63 12.92
N ARG A 196 5.27 -4.43 13.50
CA ARG A 196 5.82 -4.12 14.82
C ARG A 196 5.12 -4.89 15.94
N PHE A 197 3.80 -5.03 15.87
CA PHE A 197 3.02 -5.81 16.82
C PHE A 197 3.47 -7.28 16.83
N LEU A 198 3.62 -7.86 15.65
CA LEU A 198 4.06 -9.26 15.50
C LEU A 198 5.53 -9.49 15.90
N ARG A 199 6.39 -8.46 15.90
CA ARG A 199 7.80 -8.56 16.36
C ARG A 199 7.97 -8.52 17.87
N GLN A 200 6.91 -8.18 18.61
CA GLN A 200 7.01 -8.12 20.07
C GLN A 200 7.15 -9.52 20.65
N ARG A 201 8.04 -9.67 21.62
CA ARG A 201 8.17 -10.91 22.40
C ARG A 201 7.01 -11.14 23.37
N ARG A 202 6.46 -10.05 23.92
CA ARG A 202 5.31 -10.05 24.80
C ARG A 202 4.22 -9.21 24.18
N VAL A 203 3.10 -9.86 23.85
CA VAL A 203 2.00 -9.25 23.12
C VAL A 203 0.78 -9.15 24.02
N PRO A 204 0.25 -7.95 24.27
CA PRO A 204 -1.00 -7.81 24.97
C PRO A 204 -2.15 -8.37 24.12
N THR A 205 -2.95 -9.23 24.74
CA THR A 205 -4.17 -9.78 24.15
C THR A 205 -5.37 -9.44 25.02
N LEU A 206 -6.56 -9.48 24.47
CA LEU A 206 -7.77 -9.15 25.22
C LEU A 206 -8.40 -10.44 25.76
N LEU A 207 -8.54 -10.53 27.07
CA LEU A 207 -9.14 -11.70 27.72
C LEU A 207 -10.56 -11.94 27.20
N GLY A 208 -10.84 -13.18 26.76
CA GLY A 208 -12.14 -13.57 26.21
C GLY A 208 -12.33 -13.25 24.72
N PHE A 209 -11.30 -12.74 24.02
CA PHE A 209 -11.35 -12.45 22.57
C PHE A 209 -10.18 -13.09 21.85
N ASP A 210 -10.47 -13.65 20.68
CA ASP A 210 -9.48 -14.21 19.77
C ASP A 210 -9.92 -13.93 18.32
N PRO A 211 -9.70 -12.69 17.83
CA PRO A 211 -10.19 -12.28 16.53
C PRO A 211 -9.48 -13.04 15.40
N MET A 212 -10.25 -13.38 14.36
CA MET A 212 -9.69 -13.87 13.10
C MET A 212 -8.98 -12.74 12.38
N MET A 213 -7.77 -13.01 11.92
CA MET A 213 -6.88 -12.06 11.25
C MET A 213 -6.55 -12.54 9.84
N GLN A 214 -6.45 -11.60 8.91
CA GLN A 214 -5.89 -11.81 7.58
C GLN A 214 -4.58 -11.03 7.46
N LEU A 215 -3.52 -11.71 7.04
CA LEU A 215 -2.21 -11.12 6.79
C LEU A 215 -1.85 -11.32 5.32
N VAL A 216 -1.18 -10.34 4.73
CA VAL A 216 -0.61 -10.44 3.39
C VAL A 216 0.86 -10.05 3.42
N HIS A 217 1.70 -10.77 2.68
CA HIS A 217 3.12 -10.46 2.61
C HIS A 217 3.37 -9.19 1.78
N GLN A 218 4.39 -8.40 2.16
CA GLN A 218 4.77 -7.18 1.43
C GLN A 218 5.04 -7.42 -0.06
N ASP A 219 5.66 -8.55 -0.40
CA ASP A 219 5.98 -8.87 -1.81
C ASP A 219 4.72 -9.18 -2.61
N ASP A 220 3.71 -9.83 -2.00
CA ASP A 220 2.42 -10.09 -2.65
C ASP A 220 1.67 -8.77 -2.90
N VAL A 221 1.75 -7.79 -1.99
CA VAL A 221 1.18 -6.45 -2.23
C VAL A 221 1.90 -5.73 -3.37
N VAL A 222 3.22 -5.86 -3.45
CA VAL A 222 4.01 -5.29 -4.56
C VAL A 222 3.66 -5.96 -5.89
N ASP A 223 3.44 -7.28 -5.90
CA ASP A 223 2.96 -8.00 -7.09
C ASP A 223 1.53 -7.56 -7.46
N ALA A 224 0.64 -7.34 -6.50
CA ALA A 224 -0.70 -6.78 -6.75
C ALA A 224 -0.64 -5.38 -7.41
N VAL A 225 0.27 -4.51 -6.94
CA VAL A 225 0.50 -3.19 -7.57
C VAL A 225 1.02 -3.36 -9.01
N ALA A 226 1.93 -4.31 -9.25
CA ALA A 226 2.45 -4.58 -10.59
C ALA A 226 1.34 -5.07 -11.55
N LEU A 227 0.45 -5.96 -11.10
CA LEU A 227 -0.73 -6.42 -11.84
C LEU A 227 -1.72 -5.27 -12.10
N ALA A 228 -1.93 -4.40 -11.12
CA ALA A 228 -2.80 -3.23 -11.25
C ALA A 228 -2.29 -2.20 -12.28
N LEU A 229 -0.98 -2.17 -12.55
CA LEU A 229 -0.38 -1.31 -13.58
C LEU A 229 -0.59 -1.82 -15.00
N GLU A 230 -1.03 -3.07 -15.19
CA GLU A 230 -1.32 -3.61 -16.51
C GLU A 230 -2.52 -2.88 -17.14
N PRO A 231 -2.51 -2.69 -18.48
CA PRO A 231 -3.64 -2.10 -19.20
C PRO A 231 -4.94 -2.87 -19.00
N GLY A 232 -6.08 -2.17 -19.02
CA GLY A 232 -7.41 -2.75 -18.88
C GLY A 232 -7.83 -3.06 -17.43
N ARG A 233 -6.95 -2.87 -16.44
CA ARG A 233 -7.28 -3.08 -15.03
C ARG A 233 -7.89 -1.80 -14.44
N ARG A 234 -9.09 -1.90 -13.88
CA ARG A 234 -9.82 -0.78 -13.30
C ARG A 234 -10.77 -1.28 -12.21
N GLY A 235 -10.85 -0.59 -11.08
CA GLY A 235 -11.76 -0.94 -9.99
C GLY A 235 -11.16 -0.84 -8.61
N VAL A 236 -11.92 -1.32 -7.63
CA VAL A 236 -11.50 -1.47 -6.23
C VAL A 236 -11.28 -2.95 -5.96
N PHE A 237 -10.19 -3.30 -5.26
CA PHE A 237 -9.82 -4.69 -5.01
C PHE A 237 -9.30 -4.88 -3.59
N ASN A 238 -9.88 -5.83 -2.87
CA ASN A 238 -9.34 -6.30 -1.61
C ASN A 238 -8.15 -7.24 -1.88
N ILE A 239 -7.01 -6.96 -1.25
CA ILE A 239 -5.80 -7.77 -1.40
C ILE A 239 -5.59 -8.56 -0.12
N VAL A 240 -5.78 -9.87 -0.20
CA VAL A 240 -5.73 -10.80 0.93
C VAL A 240 -4.59 -11.78 0.80
N GLY A 241 -4.09 -12.26 1.93
CA GLY A 241 -3.16 -13.38 1.95
C GLY A 241 -3.86 -14.73 1.70
N PRO A 242 -3.13 -15.82 1.69
CA PRO A 242 -3.65 -17.14 1.28
C PRO A 242 -4.64 -17.74 2.28
N THR A 243 -4.65 -17.27 3.53
CA THR A 243 -5.50 -17.81 4.59
C THR A 243 -5.71 -16.81 5.72
N GLN A 244 -6.69 -17.06 6.55
CA GLN A 244 -6.94 -16.38 7.81
C GLN A 244 -6.66 -17.34 8.98
N ALA A 245 -6.31 -16.78 10.13
CA ALA A 245 -6.09 -17.52 11.37
C ALA A 245 -6.49 -16.71 12.60
N PRO A 246 -6.87 -17.36 13.72
CA PRO A 246 -7.06 -16.69 15.00
C PRO A 246 -5.74 -16.00 15.43
N LEU A 247 -5.85 -14.86 16.10
CA LEU A 247 -4.70 -14.13 16.62
C LEU A 247 -3.82 -15.00 17.51
N SER A 248 -4.44 -15.86 18.36
CA SER A 248 -3.73 -16.81 19.21
C SER A 248 -2.80 -17.74 18.42
N ARG A 249 -3.26 -18.26 17.31
CA ARG A 249 -2.45 -19.15 16.44
C ARG A 249 -1.32 -18.43 15.73
N ILE A 250 -1.56 -17.17 15.33
CA ILE A 250 -0.52 -16.31 14.75
C ILE A 250 0.60 -16.06 15.76
N LEU A 251 0.22 -15.73 17.01
CA LEU A 251 1.18 -15.45 18.08
C LEU A 251 1.93 -16.72 18.53
N GLU A 252 1.25 -17.87 18.58
CA GLU A 252 1.86 -19.16 18.84
C GLU A 252 2.92 -19.52 17.79
N ALA A 253 2.58 -19.37 16.51
CA ALA A 253 3.50 -19.60 15.39
C ALA A 253 4.73 -18.67 15.42
N ARG A 254 4.61 -17.51 16.08
CA ARG A 254 5.69 -16.54 16.33
C ARG A 254 6.44 -16.79 17.64
N HIS A 255 6.07 -17.81 18.42
CA HIS A 255 6.60 -18.05 19.77
C HIS A 255 6.49 -16.80 20.68
N ALA A 256 5.49 -15.95 20.46
CA ALA A 256 5.25 -14.78 21.27
C ALA A 256 4.57 -15.14 22.59
N GLN A 257 5.01 -14.53 23.69
CA GLN A 257 4.34 -14.65 24.98
C GLN A 257 3.11 -13.75 25.00
N THR A 258 1.93 -14.31 25.15
CA THR A 258 0.70 -13.54 25.28
C THR A 258 0.52 -13.04 26.72
N VAL A 259 0.10 -11.78 26.86
CA VAL A 259 -0.26 -11.18 28.16
C VAL A 259 -1.75 -10.84 28.10
N PRO A 260 -2.64 -11.75 28.56
CA PRO A 260 -4.07 -11.52 28.55
C PRO A 260 -4.45 -10.42 29.54
N LEU A 261 -5.11 -9.37 29.05
CA LEU A 261 -5.56 -8.22 29.83
C LEU A 261 -7.10 -8.19 29.86
N PRO A 262 -7.73 -8.01 31.02
CA PRO A 262 -9.15 -7.70 31.09
C PRO A 262 -9.48 -6.42 30.32
N GLY A 263 -10.62 -6.42 29.60
CA GLY A 263 -10.98 -5.30 28.71
C GLY A 263 -11.03 -3.94 29.39
N PHE A 264 -11.44 -3.87 30.66
CA PHE A 264 -11.49 -2.63 31.42
C PHE A 264 -10.11 -2.06 31.80
N LEU A 265 -9.07 -2.89 31.82
CA LEU A 265 -7.69 -2.46 32.10
C LEU A 265 -6.94 -2.03 30.83
N LEU A 266 -7.40 -2.43 29.65
CA LEU A 266 -6.68 -2.18 28.40
C LEU A 266 -6.54 -0.68 28.10
N GLY A 267 -7.61 0.10 28.26
CA GLY A 267 -7.59 1.55 28.06
C GLY A 267 -6.63 2.28 29.01
N PRO A 268 -6.76 2.13 30.33
CA PRO A 268 -5.81 2.71 31.29
C PRO A 268 -4.36 2.27 31.11
N ALA A 269 -4.13 0.99 30.80
CA ALA A 269 -2.79 0.47 30.51
C ALA A 269 -2.19 1.13 29.27
N LEU A 270 -2.98 1.31 28.21
CA LEU A 270 -2.55 1.97 26.99
C LEU A 270 -2.23 3.45 27.22
N VAL A 271 -3.06 4.18 27.96
CA VAL A 271 -2.79 5.58 28.33
C VAL A 271 -1.45 5.70 29.05
N ARG A 272 -1.18 4.83 30.03
CA ARG A 272 0.10 4.80 30.74
C ARG A 272 1.27 4.42 29.83
N ALA A 273 1.09 3.40 29.01
CA ALA A 273 2.13 2.97 28.06
C ALA A 273 2.46 4.06 27.04
N ARG A 274 1.48 4.84 26.56
CA ARG A 274 1.70 6.02 25.70
C ARG A 274 2.45 7.12 26.45
N ALA A 275 2.05 7.44 27.68
CA ALA A 275 2.73 8.45 28.50
C ALA A 275 4.21 8.11 28.72
N LEU A 276 4.51 6.82 28.91
CA LEU A 276 5.86 6.28 29.06
C LEU A 276 6.57 6.04 27.71
N ARG A 277 5.95 6.39 26.57
CA ARG A 277 6.45 6.15 25.20
C ARG A 277 6.77 4.69 24.87
N LEU A 278 6.16 3.74 25.61
CA LEU A 278 6.33 2.30 25.41
C LEU A 278 5.51 1.78 24.23
N THR A 279 4.45 2.49 23.83
CA THR A 279 3.62 2.13 22.68
C THR A 279 3.12 3.36 21.95
N ARG A 280 2.77 3.17 20.66
CA ARG A 280 2.11 4.16 19.80
C ARG A 280 0.73 3.69 19.34
N LEU A 281 0.25 2.57 19.88
CA LEU A 281 -1.08 2.05 19.60
C LEU A 281 -2.12 3.10 19.96
N ASP A 282 -3.11 3.32 19.11
CA ASP A 282 -4.26 4.16 19.40
C ASP A 282 -5.52 3.30 19.70
N ASP A 283 -6.61 3.97 20.09
CA ASP A 283 -7.82 3.26 20.49
C ASP A 283 -8.52 2.56 19.32
N SER A 284 -8.28 3.03 18.07
CA SER A 284 -8.81 2.40 16.87
C SER A 284 -8.16 1.04 16.60
N GLU A 285 -6.93 0.86 17.01
CA GLU A 285 -6.16 -0.37 16.81
C GLU A 285 -6.56 -1.44 17.84
N LEU A 286 -6.97 -1.03 19.03
CA LEU A 286 -7.48 -1.95 20.05
C LEU A 286 -8.74 -2.69 19.62
N VAL A 287 -9.54 -2.09 18.73
CA VAL A 287 -10.76 -2.72 18.22
C VAL A 287 -10.42 -3.95 17.39
N HIS A 288 -9.28 -3.94 16.67
CA HIS A 288 -8.78 -5.10 15.93
C HIS A 288 -8.32 -6.27 16.82
N LEU A 289 -7.98 -6.00 18.08
CA LEU A 289 -7.71 -7.07 19.07
C LEU A 289 -8.99 -7.70 19.62
N LYS A 290 -10.14 -7.10 19.35
CA LYS A 290 -11.44 -7.53 19.87
C LYS A 290 -12.32 -8.16 18.80
N TYR A 291 -12.38 -7.54 17.61
CA TYR A 291 -13.28 -7.94 16.54
C TYR A 291 -12.54 -8.21 15.25
N SER A 292 -12.97 -9.21 14.54
CA SER A 292 -12.47 -9.53 13.20
C SER A 292 -12.93 -8.50 12.17
N CYS A 293 -12.08 -8.24 11.19
CA CYS A 293 -12.43 -7.49 9.98
C CYS A 293 -11.90 -8.29 8.79
N LEU A 294 -12.69 -9.27 8.36
CA LEU A 294 -12.33 -10.16 7.26
C LEU A 294 -12.91 -9.61 5.96
N VAL A 295 -12.13 -9.65 4.90
CA VAL A 295 -12.55 -9.20 3.57
C VAL A 295 -12.45 -10.33 2.56
N ASP A 296 -13.30 -10.27 1.53
CA ASP A 296 -13.26 -11.18 0.39
C ASP A 296 -12.23 -10.67 -0.63
N GLY A 297 -11.34 -11.54 -1.09
CA GLY A 297 -10.35 -11.27 -2.13
C GLY A 297 -10.69 -11.87 -3.50
N GLY A 298 -11.87 -12.46 -3.65
CA GLY A 298 -12.28 -13.17 -4.87
C GLY A 298 -12.23 -12.27 -6.11
N ARG A 299 -12.65 -11.03 -5.99
CA ARG A 299 -12.60 -10.04 -7.07
C ARG A 299 -11.19 -9.77 -7.58
N ALA A 300 -10.21 -9.64 -6.67
CA ALA A 300 -8.80 -9.47 -7.05
C ALA A 300 -8.27 -10.69 -7.81
N GLY A 301 -8.68 -11.91 -7.42
CA GLY A 301 -8.36 -13.13 -8.14
C GLY A 301 -8.95 -13.15 -9.55
N ALA A 302 -10.23 -12.84 -9.68
CA ALA A 302 -10.96 -12.94 -10.96
C ALA A 302 -10.56 -11.82 -11.95
N GLU A 303 -10.45 -10.57 -11.49
CA GLU A 303 -10.30 -9.41 -12.38
C GLU A 303 -8.84 -8.93 -12.50
N LEU A 304 -8.01 -9.02 -11.44
CA LEU A 304 -6.58 -8.70 -11.52
C LEU A 304 -5.71 -9.92 -11.82
N GLY A 305 -6.20 -11.13 -11.61
CA GLY A 305 -5.38 -12.34 -11.63
C GLY A 305 -4.45 -12.45 -10.42
N PHE A 306 -4.79 -11.77 -9.31
CA PHE A 306 -3.97 -11.77 -8.11
C PHE A 306 -4.14 -13.07 -7.33
N VAL A 307 -3.02 -13.70 -7.03
CA VAL A 307 -2.93 -14.86 -6.12
C VAL A 307 -1.77 -14.60 -5.16
N ALA A 308 -2.04 -14.58 -3.86
CA ALA A 308 -1.00 -14.50 -2.86
C ALA A 308 -0.10 -15.75 -2.93
N ARG A 309 1.21 -15.53 -3.06
CA ARG A 309 2.20 -16.60 -3.26
C ARG A 309 2.87 -17.02 -1.96
N ARG A 310 2.95 -16.12 -0.99
CA ARG A 310 3.59 -16.38 0.30
C ARG A 310 2.60 -17.03 1.24
N THR A 311 2.93 -18.24 1.76
CA THR A 311 2.11 -18.89 2.78
C THR A 311 2.06 -18.05 4.07
N LEU A 312 1.07 -18.29 4.92
CA LEU A 312 1.00 -17.63 6.24
C LEU A 312 2.28 -17.87 7.05
N GLN A 313 2.80 -19.11 7.03
CA GLN A 313 4.04 -19.44 7.74
C GLN A 313 5.24 -18.61 7.21
N GLN A 314 5.43 -18.53 5.88
CA GLN A 314 6.48 -17.70 5.28
C GLN A 314 6.30 -16.22 5.67
N THR A 315 5.06 -15.71 5.58
CA THR A 315 4.73 -14.33 5.94
C THR A 315 5.06 -14.03 7.40
N LEU A 316 4.81 -14.98 8.31
CA LEU A 316 5.14 -14.85 9.72
C LEU A 316 6.65 -14.96 9.99
N LEU A 317 7.36 -15.84 9.32
CA LEU A 317 8.83 -15.97 9.44
C LEU A 317 9.52 -14.68 8.99
N ASP A 318 9.09 -14.12 7.87
CA ASP A 318 9.65 -12.89 7.29
C ASP A 318 9.25 -11.62 8.09
N ALA A 319 8.24 -11.69 8.94
CA ALA A 319 7.82 -10.57 9.79
C ALA A 319 8.75 -10.35 11.01
N GLY A 320 9.62 -11.29 11.35
CA GLY A 320 10.43 -11.33 12.58
C GLY A 320 11.85 -11.09 12.50
#